data_3e3fa9de02f20de9b62d9a986d939c15
#
_entry.id   3e3fa9de02f20de9b62d9a986d939c15
#
_cell.length_a   1.000
_cell.length_b   1.000
_cell.length_c   1.000
_cell.angle_alpha   90.00
_cell.angle_beta   90.00
_cell.angle_gamma   90.00
#
_symmetry.space_group_name_H-M   'P 1'
#
loop_
_entity.id
_entity.type
_entity.pdbx_description
1 polymer ?
#
loop_
_entity_poly.entity_id
_entity_poly.type
_entity_poly.pdbx_seq_one_letter_code
_entity_poly.pdbx_strand_id
1 'polypeptide(L)'
;GQIILSADTVRRCSPEWRAVSRRVDVTSLRGLNEEMELYEVLWQQEDATSMLPSIAMGGMHGARRVRVRYLDREIVLDDARNEITMGRAEENSVVQKGTLISRLHARIEMVRGRFLLVDQSTNGTFVLNADGKESFVRRDSVTLQGEGCIGLGKLPDPNAADVIRFAIED
;
A
#
# COMPACT_ATOMS: atom_id res chain seq x y z
N GLY A 1 19.57 -4.66 2.52
CA GLY A 1 20.45 -5.72 3.03
C GLY A 1 19.96 -7.08 2.54
N GLN A 2 20.87 -8.00 2.25
CA GLN A 2 20.53 -9.37 1.83
C GLN A 2 20.29 -10.27 3.05
N ILE A 3 19.33 -11.18 2.94
CA ILE A 3 19.11 -12.25 3.93
C ILE A 3 19.55 -13.55 3.29
N ILE A 4 20.61 -14.18 3.84
CA ILE A 4 21.16 -15.45 3.36
C ILE A 4 20.81 -16.54 4.37
N LEU A 5 20.26 -17.65 3.89
CA LEU A 5 19.88 -18.82 4.66
C LEU A 5 20.61 -20.06 4.17
N SER A 6 20.84 -21.03 5.07
CA SER A 6 21.29 -22.37 4.67
C SER A 6 20.11 -23.20 4.13
N ALA A 7 20.41 -24.23 3.33
CA ALA A 7 19.42 -25.17 2.83
C ALA A 7 18.56 -25.80 3.93
N ASP A 8 19.14 -26.10 5.09
CA ASP A 8 18.40 -26.65 6.24
C ASP A 8 17.41 -25.65 6.84
N THR A 9 17.81 -24.39 6.90
CA THR A 9 16.91 -23.32 7.36
C THR A 9 15.77 -23.15 6.40
N VAL A 10 16.03 -23.11 5.07
CA VAL A 10 14.98 -22.99 4.06
C VAL A 10 13.98 -24.17 4.11
N ARG A 11 14.46 -25.41 4.34
CA ARG A 11 13.57 -26.58 4.48
C ARG A 11 12.62 -26.47 5.68
N ARG A 12 13.02 -25.76 6.75
CA ARG A 12 12.21 -25.53 7.96
C ARG A 12 11.30 -24.30 7.86
N CYS A 13 11.49 -23.46 6.85
CA CYS A 13 10.61 -22.33 6.59
C CYS A 13 9.24 -22.78 6.08
N SER A 14 8.23 -21.92 6.26
CA SER A 14 6.91 -22.13 5.66
C SER A 14 6.99 -22.14 4.13
N PRO A 15 6.01 -22.74 3.43
CA PRO A 15 6.00 -22.81 1.97
C PRO A 15 6.16 -21.45 1.30
N GLU A 16 5.60 -20.40 1.89
CA GLU A 16 5.68 -19.03 1.38
C GLU A 16 7.12 -18.51 1.35
N TRP A 17 7.88 -18.71 2.43
CA TRP A 17 9.28 -18.30 2.51
C TRP A 17 10.19 -19.13 1.61
N ARG A 18 9.86 -20.42 1.42
CA ARG A 18 10.60 -21.26 0.44
C ARG A 18 10.40 -20.76 -0.98
N ALA A 19 9.17 -20.35 -1.34
CA ALA A 19 8.85 -19.86 -2.68
C ALA A 19 9.60 -18.58 -3.06
N VAL A 20 9.93 -17.73 -2.07
CA VAL A 20 10.70 -16.50 -2.28
C VAL A 20 12.19 -16.63 -1.99
N SER A 21 12.68 -17.85 -1.82
CA SER A 21 14.11 -18.14 -1.60
C SER A 21 14.72 -18.71 -2.86
N ARG A 22 15.82 -18.13 -3.36
CA ARG A 22 16.60 -18.64 -4.50
C ARG A 22 17.97 -19.13 -4.05
N ARG A 23 18.44 -20.23 -4.63
CA ARG A 23 19.82 -20.69 -4.41
C ARG A 23 20.79 -19.72 -5.08
N VAL A 24 21.77 -19.24 -4.33
CA VAL A 24 22.76 -18.28 -4.82
C VAL A 24 24.16 -18.85 -4.88
N ASP A 25 24.52 -19.78 -3.99
CA ASP A 25 25.87 -20.33 -3.94
C ASP A 25 25.91 -21.70 -3.29
N VAL A 26 27.03 -22.42 -3.51
CA VAL A 26 27.45 -23.63 -2.78
C VAL A 26 28.86 -23.38 -2.31
N THR A 27 29.07 -23.28 -1.02
CA THR A 27 30.38 -22.94 -0.47
C THR A 27 30.70 -23.75 0.76
N SER A 28 31.99 -23.96 1.00
CA SER A 28 32.48 -24.52 2.27
C SER A 28 32.76 -23.37 3.25
N LEU A 29 32.08 -23.38 4.39
CA LEU A 29 32.30 -22.40 5.43
C LEU A 29 33.46 -22.85 6.35
N ARG A 30 34.30 -21.91 6.74
CA ARG A 30 35.43 -22.16 7.63
C ARG A 30 34.94 -22.77 8.95
N GLY A 31 35.35 -24.02 9.22
CA GLY A 31 34.92 -24.76 10.42
C GLY A 31 33.79 -25.79 10.18
N LEU A 32 33.28 -25.91 8.96
CA LEU A 32 32.38 -26.98 8.54
C LEU A 32 33.09 -27.81 7.46
N ASN A 33 33.10 -29.13 7.61
CA ASN A 33 33.74 -30.03 6.65
C ASN A 33 32.88 -30.41 5.46
N GLU A 34 31.70 -29.79 5.33
CA GLU A 34 30.71 -30.06 4.28
C GLU A 34 30.41 -28.80 3.49
N GLU A 35 30.15 -28.98 2.18
CA GLU A 35 29.66 -27.91 1.34
C GLU A 35 28.23 -27.56 1.75
N MET A 36 27.95 -26.26 1.87
CA MET A 36 26.66 -25.74 2.27
C MET A 36 26.03 -24.97 1.11
N GLU A 37 24.80 -25.32 0.76
CA GLU A 37 23.99 -24.54 -0.17
C GLU A 37 23.45 -23.29 0.55
N LEU A 38 23.65 -22.13 -0.08
CA LEU A 38 23.19 -20.84 0.39
C LEU A 38 22.03 -20.35 -0.46
N TYR A 39 21.00 -19.84 0.22
CA TYR A 39 19.79 -19.31 -0.35
C TYR A 39 19.60 -17.87 0.06
N GLU A 40 19.31 -17.00 -0.87
CA GLU A 40 18.91 -15.62 -0.64
C GLU A 40 17.38 -15.53 -0.56
N VAL A 41 16.89 -14.85 0.46
CA VAL A 41 15.45 -14.52 0.58
C VAL A 41 15.18 -13.22 -0.16
N LEU A 42 14.32 -13.26 -1.16
CA LEU A 42 13.88 -12.11 -1.93
C LEU A 42 12.76 -11.38 -1.15
N TRP A 43 13.13 -10.67 -0.10
CA TRP A 43 12.20 -9.95 0.77
C TRP A 43 11.90 -8.52 0.28
N GLN A 44 12.74 -7.98 -0.63
CA GLN A 44 12.51 -6.71 -1.31
C GLN A 44 12.11 -7.01 -2.76
N GLN A 45 10.95 -6.55 -3.16
CA GLN A 45 10.38 -6.79 -4.51
C GLN A 45 11.05 -6.01 -5.65
N GLU A 46 12.06 -5.18 -5.35
CA GLU A 46 12.78 -4.42 -6.39
C GLU A 46 13.69 -5.28 -7.26
N ASP A 47 14.09 -6.47 -6.79
CA ASP A 47 14.96 -7.40 -7.54
C ASP A 47 14.20 -8.49 -8.32
N ALA A 48 12.88 -8.50 -8.26
CA ALA A 48 12.03 -9.45 -8.98
C ALA A 48 11.59 -8.91 -10.35
N THR A 49 12.53 -8.31 -11.10
CA THR A 49 12.29 -8.02 -12.51
C THR A 49 12.38 -9.32 -13.28
N SER A 50 11.24 -9.75 -13.79
CA SER A 50 10.97 -10.75 -14.78
C SER A 50 10.88 -12.22 -14.33
N MET A 51 9.72 -12.79 -14.65
CA MET A 51 9.35 -14.21 -14.75
C MET A 51 8.98 -14.94 -13.45
N LEU A 52 8.05 -14.37 -12.69
CA LEU A 52 7.10 -15.23 -12.00
C LEU A 52 5.77 -15.15 -12.77
N PRO A 53 5.23 -16.29 -13.26
CA PRO A 53 3.81 -16.34 -13.58
C PRO A 53 3.10 -15.91 -12.30
N SER A 54 2.09 -15.06 -12.44
CA SER A 54 1.16 -14.73 -11.36
C SER A 54 0.61 -16.06 -10.83
N ILE A 55 1.30 -16.67 -9.90
CA ILE A 55 0.71 -17.70 -9.07
C ILE A 55 -0.29 -16.91 -8.24
N ALA A 56 -1.53 -16.89 -8.74
CA ALA A 56 -2.67 -16.55 -7.95
C ALA A 56 -2.52 -17.30 -6.63
N MET A 57 -2.09 -16.63 -5.57
CA MET A 57 -2.29 -17.12 -4.22
C MET A 57 -3.81 -17.14 -4.05
N GLY A 58 -4.39 -18.29 -4.40
CA GLY A 58 -5.77 -18.63 -4.11
C GLY A 58 -5.95 -18.81 -2.60
N GLY A 59 -5.78 -17.74 -1.87
CA GLY A 59 -6.45 -17.52 -0.61
C GLY A 59 -7.68 -16.71 -0.97
N MET A 60 -8.86 -17.21 -0.61
CA MET A 60 -10.14 -16.49 -0.63
C MET A 60 -10.05 -15.24 0.26
N HIS A 61 -9.27 -14.26 -0.16
CA HIS A 61 -9.42 -12.89 0.29
C HIS A 61 -10.22 -12.25 -0.84
N GLY A 62 -11.45 -11.89 -0.56
CA GLY A 62 -12.23 -11.03 -1.45
C GLY A 62 -11.31 -9.92 -1.92
N ALA A 63 -11.38 -9.57 -3.20
CA ALA A 63 -10.50 -8.54 -3.77
C ALA A 63 -10.63 -7.28 -2.91
N ARG A 64 -9.57 -6.96 -2.16
CA ARG A 64 -9.57 -5.76 -1.29
C ARG A 64 -9.81 -4.54 -2.13
N ARG A 65 -10.73 -3.74 -1.71
CA ARG A 65 -11.06 -2.48 -2.39
C ARG A 65 -11.23 -1.35 -1.40
N VAL A 66 -10.93 -0.14 -1.82
CA VAL A 66 -11.32 1.05 -1.07
C VAL A 66 -12.41 1.79 -1.82
N ARG A 67 -13.47 2.09 -1.11
CA ARG A 67 -14.58 2.90 -1.57
C ARG A 67 -14.41 4.31 -1.05
N VAL A 68 -14.42 5.28 -1.95
CA VAL A 68 -14.35 6.70 -1.62
C VAL A 68 -15.67 7.36 -2.01
N ARG A 69 -16.30 8.06 -1.07
CA ARG A 69 -17.54 8.83 -1.28
C ARG A 69 -17.27 10.31 -1.10
N TYR A 70 -17.75 11.08 -2.05
CA TYR A 70 -17.71 12.54 -2.01
C TYR A 70 -18.95 13.11 -2.68
N LEU A 71 -19.75 13.87 -1.93
CA LEU A 71 -21.09 14.31 -2.36
C LEU A 71 -21.93 13.10 -2.84
N ASP A 72 -22.48 13.17 -4.02
CA ASP A 72 -23.28 12.10 -4.64
C ASP A 72 -22.44 11.08 -5.44
N ARG A 73 -21.12 11.19 -5.40
CA ARG A 73 -20.21 10.31 -6.15
C ARG A 73 -19.60 9.25 -5.25
N GLU A 74 -19.56 8.04 -5.78
CA GLU A 74 -18.84 6.93 -5.19
C GLU A 74 -17.80 6.43 -6.20
N ILE A 75 -16.58 6.25 -5.75
CA ILE A 75 -15.45 5.79 -6.56
C ILE A 75 -14.83 4.61 -5.83
N VAL A 76 -14.63 3.52 -6.53
CA VAL A 76 -13.96 2.32 -6.01
C VAL A 76 -12.59 2.21 -6.64
N LEU A 77 -11.59 1.98 -5.82
CA LEU A 77 -10.25 1.58 -6.22
C LEU A 77 -10.10 0.09 -5.95
N ASP A 78 -9.81 -0.63 -7.00
CA ASP A 78 -9.63 -2.08 -7.05
C ASP A 78 -8.50 -2.43 -8.05
N ASP A 79 -8.37 -3.69 -8.40
CA ASP A 79 -7.36 -4.14 -9.37
C ASP A 79 -7.51 -3.53 -10.78
N ALA A 80 -8.70 -3.03 -11.11
CA ALA A 80 -8.98 -2.38 -12.42
C ALA A 80 -8.66 -0.88 -12.42
N ARG A 81 -8.68 -0.25 -11.25
CA ARG A 81 -8.36 1.17 -11.06
C ARG A 81 -7.20 1.32 -10.09
N ASN A 82 -6.06 1.76 -10.55
CA ASN A 82 -4.82 1.80 -9.77
C ASN A 82 -4.72 2.98 -8.79
N GLU A 83 -5.50 4.08 -9.01
CA GLU A 83 -5.44 5.26 -8.15
C GLU A 83 -6.76 6.05 -8.14
N ILE A 84 -6.98 6.80 -7.05
CA ILE A 84 -8.00 7.83 -6.92
C ILE A 84 -7.31 9.13 -6.58
N THR A 85 -7.37 10.12 -7.46
CA THR A 85 -6.76 11.45 -7.26
C THR A 85 -7.76 12.43 -6.66
N MET A 86 -7.25 13.35 -5.83
CA MET A 86 -8.05 14.37 -5.11
C MET A 86 -7.39 15.74 -5.22
N GLY A 87 -8.16 16.77 -5.45
CA GLY A 87 -7.65 18.13 -5.53
C GLY A 87 -8.65 19.11 -6.14
N ARG A 88 -8.21 20.37 -6.36
CA ARG A 88 -9.09 21.43 -6.88
C ARG A 88 -9.19 21.46 -8.41
N ALA A 89 -8.29 20.78 -9.13
CA ALA A 89 -8.32 20.70 -10.58
C ALA A 89 -9.36 19.68 -11.06
N GLU A 90 -9.99 19.98 -12.19
CA GLU A 90 -11.13 19.18 -12.72
C GLU A 90 -10.71 17.77 -13.17
N GLU A 91 -9.43 17.55 -13.40
CA GLU A 91 -8.85 16.26 -13.84
C GLU A 91 -8.83 15.21 -12.71
N ASN A 92 -9.05 15.63 -11.46
CA ASN A 92 -9.03 14.69 -10.33
C ASN A 92 -10.30 13.82 -10.30
N SER A 93 -10.16 12.64 -9.75
CA SER A 93 -11.29 11.74 -9.48
C SER A 93 -12.26 12.36 -8.47
N VAL A 94 -11.73 13.06 -7.46
CA VAL A 94 -12.48 13.85 -6.48
C VAL A 94 -12.07 15.32 -6.62
N VAL A 95 -12.98 16.15 -7.10
CA VAL A 95 -12.75 17.59 -7.27
C VAL A 95 -13.35 18.35 -6.10
N GLN A 96 -12.49 18.84 -5.21
CA GLN A 96 -12.91 19.70 -4.09
C GLN A 96 -12.29 21.09 -4.22
N LYS A 97 -13.12 22.12 -4.27
CA LYS A 97 -12.68 23.51 -4.39
C LYS A 97 -12.30 24.08 -3.04
N GLY A 98 -11.24 24.89 -2.99
CA GLY A 98 -10.80 25.57 -1.77
C GLY A 98 -9.43 26.22 -1.94
N THR A 99 -9.18 27.28 -1.18
CA THR A 99 -7.92 28.03 -1.22
C THR A 99 -6.74 27.25 -0.63
N LEU A 100 -7.02 26.33 0.29
CA LEU A 100 -6.02 25.46 0.91
C LEU A 100 -5.75 24.18 0.10
N ILE A 101 -6.50 23.96 -0.97
CA ILE A 101 -6.45 22.73 -1.74
C ILE A 101 -5.58 22.93 -2.99
N SER A 102 -4.55 22.10 -3.15
CA SER A 102 -3.68 22.10 -4.33
C SER A 102 -4.41 21.54 -5.57
N ARG A 103 -3.94 21.86 -6.78
CA ARG A 103 -4.51 21.31 -8.02
C ARG A 103 -4.59 19.78 -7.97
N LEU A 104 -3.47 19.10 -7.78
CA LEU A 104 -3.37 17.74 -7.31
C LEU A 104 -2.92 17.80 -5.85
N HIS A 105 -3.78 17.38 -4.93
CA HIS A 105 -3.55 17.51 -3.50
C HIS A 105 -3.06 16.21 -2.89
N ALA A 106 -3.81 15.15 -3.12
CA ALA A 106 -3.50 13.81 -2.65
C ALA A 106 -4.01 12.75 -3.63
N ARG A 107 -3.53 11.53 -3.48
CA ARG A 107 -4.09 10.36 -4.16
C ARG A 107 -4.13 9.17 -3.23
N ILE A 108 -5.05 8.26 -3.48
CA ILE A 108 -5.05 6.93 -2.88
C ILE A 108 -4.57 5.96 -3.94
N GLU A 109 -3.61 5.14 -3.59
CA GLU A 109 -3.07 4.08 -4.45
C GLU A 109 -2.99 2.75 -3.70
N MET A 110 -3.08 1.64 -4.42
CA MET A 110 -2.88 0.31 -3.85
C MET A 110 -1.44 -0.12 -4.06
N VAL A 111 -0.72 -0.34 -2.97
CA VAL A 111 0.67 -0.81 -2.97
C VAL A 111 0.79 -2.06 -2.11
N ARG A 112 1.17 -3.18 -2.73
CA ARG A 112 1.36 -4.47 -2.03
C ARG A 112 0.14 -4.89 -1.18
N GLY A 113 -1.07 -4.74 -1.73
CA GLY A 113 -2.32 -5.08 -1.03
C GLY A 113 -2.70 -4.14 0.12
N ARG A 114 -2.07 -2.96 0.20
CA ARG A 114 -2.40 -1.91 1.17
C ARG A 114 -2.81 -0.64 0.43
N PHE A 115 -3.77 0.07 0.98
CA PHE A 115 -4.16 1.39 0.45
C PHE A 115 -3.35 2.47 1.15
N LEU A 116 -2.61 3.24 0.37
CA LEU A 116 -1.81 4.37 0.81
C LEU A 116 -2.46 5.67 0.36
N LEU A 117 -2.64 6.60 1.29
CA LEU A 117 -2.90 7.99 0.97
C LEU A 117 -1.56 8.70 0.84
N VAL A 118 -1.27 9.24 -0.33
CA VAL A 118 -0.04 9.98 -0.65
C VAL A 118 -0.38 11.44 -0.81
N ASP A 119 0.19 12.30 0.03
CA ASP A 119 0.04 13.75 -0.05
C ASP A 119 1.15 14.37 -0.92
N GLN A 120 0.73 15.28 -1.82
CA GLN A 120 1.62 16.08 -2.67
C GLN A 120 1.36 17.58 -2.55
N SER A 121 0.61 17.96 -1.52
CA SER A 121 0.10 19.30 -1.37
C SER A 121 1.06 20.26 -0.68
N THR A 122 0.66 21.52 -0.63
CA THR A 122 1.34 22.58 0.13
C THR A 122 0.91 22.58 1.60
N ASN A 123 -0.37 22.30 1.86
CA ASN A 123 -0.96 22.46 3.19
C ASN A 123 -1.16 21.13 3.94
N GLY A 124 -0.94 19.99 3.29
CA GLY A 124 -1.08 18.67 3.89
C GLY A 124 -2.50 18.12 3.86
N THR A 125 -2.61 16.84 4.09
CA THR A 125 -3.86 16.07 4.16
C THR A 125 -4.06 15.52 5.56
N PHE A 126 -5.28 15.59 6.06
CA PHE A 126 -5.69 15.02 7.33
C PHE A 126 -6.52 13.77 7.10
N VAL A 127 -6.27 12.75 7.90
CA VAL A 127 -7.07 11.52 7.94
C VAL A 127 -7.62 11.35 9.34
N LEU A 128 -8.93 11.26 9.45
CA LEU A 128 -9.64 10.98 10.69
C LEU A 128 -10.30 9.61 10.56
N ASN A 129 -9.78 8.63 11.28
CA ASN A 129 -10.34 7.28 11.30
C ASN A 129 -11.62 7.21 12.15
N ALA A 130 -12.44 6.19 11.94
CA ALA A 130 -13.68 5.98 12.71
C ALA A 130 -13.45 5.80 14.22
N ASP A 131 -12.27 5.35 14.64
CA ASP A 131 -11.86 5.27 16.05
C ASP A 131 -11.48 6.63 16.68
N GLY A 132 -11.57 7.73 15.90
CA GLY A 132 -11.22 9.07 16.33
C GLY A 132 -9.72 9.40 16.23
N LYS A 133 -8.92 8.47 15.72
CA LYS A 133 -7.48 8.73 15.53
C LYS A 133 -7.24 9.64 14.34
N GLU A 134 -6.53 10.73 14.59
CA GLU A 134 -6.10 11.68 13.57
C GLU A 134 -4.68 11.39 13.08
N SER A 135 -4.47 11.57 11.78
CA SER A 135 -3.16 11.54 11.15
C SER A 135 -3.02 12.74 10.23
N PHE A 136 -1.89 13.41 10.28
CA PHE A 136 -1.54 14.49 9.38
C PHE A 136 -0.37 14.07 8.50
N VAL A 137 -0.53 14.28 7.19
CA VAL A 137 0.46 13.89 6.17
C VAL A 137 0.75 15.09 5.29
N ARG A 138 2.01 15.38 5.05
CA ARG A 138 2.43 16.44 4.15
C ARG A 138 3.67 16.02 3.37
N ARG A 139 3.52 15.88 2.04
CA ARG A 139 4.55 15.37 1.13
C ARG A 139 5.11 14.01 1.58
N ASP A 140 4.21 13.18 2.08
CA ASP A 140 4.49 11.87 2.64
C ASP A 140 3.26 10.97 2.40
N SER A 141 3.27 9.78 2.95
CA SER A 141 2.17 8.82 2.82
C SER A 141 1.76 8.22 4.14
N VAL A 142 0.50 7.82 4.23
CA VAL A 142 -0.06 7.05 5.35
C VAL A 142 -0.89 5.88 4.85
N THR A 143 -0.79 4.75 5.53
CA THR A 143 -1.64 3.59 5.23
C THR A 143 -3.06 3.83 5.77
N LEU A 144 -4.05 3.73 4.89
CA LEU A 144 -5.46 3.76 5.28
C LEU A 144 -5.87 2.41 5.89
N GLN A 145 -6.71 2.46 6.93
CA GLN A 145 -7.24 1.28 7.62
C GLN A 145 -8.71 1.50 7.95
N GLY A 146 -9.52 0.45 7.78
CA GLY A 146 -10.93 0.49 8.12
C GLY A 146 -11.70 1.55 7.34
N GLU A 147 -12.33 2.46 8.05
CA GLU A 147 -13.12 3.56 7.49
C GLU A 147 -12.78 4.90 8.16
N GLY A 148 -13.06 6.00 7.47
CA GLY A 148 -12.79 7.32 7.99
C GLY A 148 -13.09 8.45 7.02
N CYS A 149 -12.57 9.63 7.34
CA CYS A 149 -12.70 10.85 6.57
C CYS A 149 -11.34 11.42 6.18
N ILE A 150 -11.28 12.05 5.01
CA ILE A 150 -10.10 12.74 4.49
C ILE A 150 -10.39 14.23 4.36
N GLY A 151 -9.50 15.07 4.88
CA GLY A 151 -9.58 16.52 4.78
C GLY A 151 -8.39 17.09 4.03
N LEU A 152 -8.64 17.80 2.94
CA LEU A 152 -7.62 18.43 2.11
C LEU A 152 -7.28 19.82 2.63
N GLY A 153 -6.09 19.98 3.21
CA GLY A 153 -5.60 21.24 3.76
C GLY A 153 -6.22 21.68 5.08
N LYS A 154 -7.18 20.94 5.62
CA LYS A 154 -7.81 21.17 6.93
C LYS A 154 -8.37 19.88 7.50
N LEU A 155 -8.56 19.83 8.81
CA LEU A 155 -9.18 18.68 9.47
C LEU A 155 -10.61 18.47 8.92
N PRO A 156 -10.99 17.23 8.56
CA PRO A 156 -12.32 16.95 8.05
C PRO A 156 -13.37 17.05 9.18
N ASP A 157 -14.52 17.61 8.87
CA ASP A 157 -15.71 17.52 9.72
C ASP A 157 -16.55 16.33 9.23
N PRO A 158 -16.69 15.26 10.03
CA PRO A 158 -17.46 14.07 9.64
C PRO A 158 -18.95 14.35 9.33
N ASN A 159 -19.48 15.49 9.81
CA ASN A 159 -20.86 15.86 9.58
C ASN A 159 -21.06 16.79 8.37
N ALA A 160 -19.98 17.26 7.76
CA ALA A 160 -20.06 18.09 6.57
C ALA A 160 -20.58 17.30 5.37
N ALA A 161 -21.41 17.97 4.55
CA ALA A 161 -21.94 17.36 3.34
C ALA A 161 -20.85 17.09 2.28
N ASP A 162 -19.80 17.91 2.26
CA ASP A 162 -18.66 17.85 1.34
C ASP A 162 -17.43 17.16 1.94
N VAL A 163 -17.63 16.29 2.92
CA VAL A 163 -16.52 15.48 3.49
C VAL A 163 -16.22 14.29 2.56
N ILE A 164 -14.93 14.05 2.36
CA ILE A 164 -14.47 12.86 1.64
C ILE A 164 -14.43 11.69 2.64
N ARG A 165 -15.21 10.64 2.39
CA ARG A 165 -15.23 9.42 3.20
C ARG A 165 -14.55 8.29 2.47
N PHE A 166 -13.84 7.45 3.22
CA PHE A 166 -13.31 6.21 2.70
C PHE A 166 -13.75 5.01 3.56
N ALA A 167 -13.87 3.86 2.93
CA ALA A 167 -14.08 2.57 3.60
C ALA A 167 -13.30 1.49 2.84
N ILE A 168 -12.52 0.71 3.58
CA ILE A 168 -11.80 -0.45 3.06
C ILE A 168 -12.69 -1.67 3.25
N GLU A 169 -12.90 -2.42 2.16
CA GLU A 169 -13.68 -3.64 2.11
C GLU A 169 -12.74 -4.80 1.73
N ASP A 170 -12.80 -5.86 2.50
CA ASP A 170 -12.08 -7.12 2.26
C ASP A 170 -12.93 -8.14 1.51
#